data_ed6a2ee1ce96573c9e932855b0da55ac
#
_entry.id   ed6a2ee1ce96573c9e932855b0da55ac
#
_cell.length_a   1.000
_cell.length_b   1.000
_cell.length_c   1.000
_cell.angle_alpha   90.00
_cell.angle_beta   90.00
_cell.angle_gamma   90.00
#
_symmetry.space_group_name_H-M   'P 1'
#
loop_
_entity.id
_entity.type
_entity.pdbx_description
1 polymer ?
#
loop_
_entity_poly.entity_id
_entity_poly.type
_entity_poly.pdbx_seq_one_letter_code
_entity_poly.pdbx_strand_id
1 'polypeptide(L)'
;MKRLLFIIGISCLCLQAQAQCKKSPAFKADGTFKVMQFTDTHIRTFNVEEAQEVYDRIDHMVKAEKPDLIVFTGDVVLVRPAAPEWNRLVKALDSYKIPWVIVFGNHDAEQDLSRAEMSSIIASGKYTLNTLNEAGELADIEIPLASSKGGEAPFYIYAMDSHDYAWIDGERYYAWFTDAQVQWLRNSCLARTGADGKVAPSMAFFHIPLREYIDAWSEEENPREEAANSGLTWGVRGEKVCAGAVNSGMYAAMLETGSIIATSVGHDHCNDFMAAYHGILLCYGRFSGCDTTTNYFPHGVKLFKFFEGTRNLETWVREDDDRIMFHGFFDGKKIIHAPRKDRRLPFGTWQDIEIAE
;
A
#
# COMPACT_ATOMS: atom_id res chain seq x y z
N MET A 1 -70.96 27.73 -7.22
CA MET A 1 -69.96 26.83 -7.86
C MET A 1 -68.66 26.98 -7.12
N LYS A 2 -68.40 26.08 -6.18
CA LYS A 2 -67.12 26.06 -5.39
C LYS A 2 -66.14 25.11 -6.08
N ARG A 3 -64.96 25.62 -6.55
CA ARG A 3 -63.90 24.83 -7.09
C ARG A 3 -62.99 24.32 -5.92
N LEU A 4 -62.94 23.04 -5.79
CA LEU A 4 -62.08 22.33 -4.83
C LEU A 4 -60.70 22.17 -5.48
N LEU A 5 -59.67 22.83 -4.95
CA LEU A 5 -58.28 22.59 -5.32
C LEU A 5 -57.79 21.37 -4.54
N PHE A 6 -57.42 20.30 -5.25
CA PHE A 6 -56.64 19.18 -4.71
C PHE A 6 -55.16 19.54 -4.76
N ILE A 7 -54.54 19.70 -3.59
CA ILE A 7 -53.09 19.81 -3.46
C ILE A 7 -52.57 18.39 -3.26
N ILE A 8 -51.90 17.87 -4.28
CA ILE A 8 -51.16 16.61 -4.17
C ILE A 8 -49.81 16.95 -3.55
N GLY A 9 -49.63 16.62 -2.28
CA GLY A 9 -48.37 16.70 -1.58
C GLY A 9 -47.48 15.54 -2.02
N ILE A 10 -46.46 15.83 -2.83
CA ILE A 10 -45.38 14.89 -3.12
C ILE A 10 -44.47 14.88 -1.91
N SER A 11 -44.59 13.84 -1.08
CA SER A 11 -43.62 13.54 -0.02
C SER A 11 -42.33 13.04 -0.66
N CYS A 12 -41.37 13.94 -0.82
CA CYS A 12 -40.02 13.58 -1.17
C CYS A 12 -39.40 12.88 0.05
N LEU A 13 -39.42 11.54 0.10
CA LEU A 13 -38.60 10.76 1.03
C LEU A 13 -37.15 10.93 0.61
N CYS A 14 -36.50 11.93 1.17
CA CYS A 14 -35.03 11.96 1.19
C CYS A 14 -34.57 10.79 2.05
N LEU A 15 -34.15 9.69 1.41
CA LEU A 15 -33.25 8.72 2.04
C LEU A 15 -31.96 9.49 2.35
N GLN A 16 -31.86 10.02 3.55
CA GLN A 16 -30.58 10.39 4.13
C GLN A 16 -29.85 9.08 4.40
N ALA A 17 -29.04 8.64 3.44
CA ALA A 17 -27.94 7.75 3.74
C ALA A 17 -27.15 8.48 4.83
N GLN A 18 -27.26 8.02 6.08
CA GLN A 18 -26.36 8.44 7.14
C GLN A 18 -24.97 7.97 6.72
N ALA A 19 -24.21 8.85 6.08
CA ALA A 19 -22.77 8.67 5.95
C ALA A 19 -22.26 8.52 7.37
N GLN A 20 -21.96 7.27 7.74
CA GLN A 20 -21.30 6.95 8.98
C GLN A 20 -19.97 7.70 8.92
N CYS A 21 -19.78 8.72 9.76
CA CYS A 21 -18.58 9.54 9.79
C CYS A 21 -17.43 8.61 10.13
N LYS A 22 -16.77 8.06 9.12
CA LYS A 22 -15.57 7.24 9.29
C LYS A 22 -14.52 8.18 9.88
N LYS A 23 -14.10 7.90 11.11
CA LYS A 23 -13.10 8.72 11.80
C LYS A 23 -11.83 8.72 10.95
N SER A 24 -11.42 9.87 10.46
CA SER A 24 -10.16 10.02 9.72
C SER A 24 -8.99 9.54 10.58
N PRO A 25 -8.05 8.79 10.00
CA PRO A 25 -6.81 8.44 10.68
C PRO A 25 -6.11 9.70 11.20
N ALA A 26 -5.51 9.63 12.38
CA ALA A 26 -4.90 10.78 13.03
C ALA A 26 -3.57 10.41 13.68
N PHE A 27 -2.61 11.33 13.66
CA PHE A 27 -1.40 11.21 14.46
C PHE A 27 -1.74 11.06 15.94
N LYS A 28 -0.96 10.22 16.63
CA LYS A 28 -1.03 10.07 18.08
C LYS A 28 -0.55 11.34 18.78
N ALA A 29 -0.84 11.46 20.07
CA ALA A 29 -0.38 12.59 20.87
C ALA A 29 1.16 12.74 20.93
N ASP A 30 1.89 11.64 20.68
CA ASP A 30 3.36 11.65 20.58
C ASP A 30 3.86 12.07 19.19
N GLY A 31 2.97 12.45 18.27
CA GLY A 31 3.29 12.86 16.92
C GLY A 31 3.67 11.72 15.98
N THR A 32 3.31 10.47 16.29
CA THR A 32 3.61 9.32 15.44
C THR A 32 2.36 8.73 14.79
N PHE A 33 2.54 8.11 13.60
CA PHE A 33 1.50 7.34 12.92
C PHE A 33 2.14 6.10 12.26
N LYS A 34 1.58 4.92 12.51
CA LYS A 34 2.14 3.65 12.02
C LYS A 34 1.21 2.99 11.00
N VAL A 35 1.75 2.71 9.82
CA VAL A 35 1.09 1.93 8.76
C VAL A 35 1.69 0.53 8.71
N MET A 36 0.83 -0.48 8.57
CA MET A 36 1.21 -1.86 8.32
C MET A 36 0.74 -2.26 6.93
N GLN A 37 1.65 -2.73 6.11
CA GLN A 37 1.38 -3.24 4.77
C GLN A 37 1.43 -4.76 4.75
N PHE A 38 0.33 -5.36 4.29
CA PHE A 38 0.26 -6.71 3.77
C PHE A 38 0.27 -6.66 2.25
N THR A 39 0.88 -7.62 1.60
CA THR A 39 0.89 -7.73 0.15
C THR A 39 0.93 -9.18 -0.28
N ASP A 40 0.34 -9.48 -1.44
CA ASP A 40 0.42 -10.79 -2.07
C ASP A 40 0.05 -11.91 -1.08
N THR A 41 -1.07 -11.73 -0.39
CA THR A 41 -1.53 -12.69 0.62
C THR A 41 -2.02 -13.98 0.00
N HIS A 42 -2.44 -13.96 -1.27
CA HIS A 42 -2.83 -15.14 -2.06
C HIS A 42 -3.70 -16.12 -1.27
N ILE A 43 -4.72 -15.62 -0.57
CA ILE A 43 -5.60 -16.46 0.26
C ILE A 43 -6.30 -17.48 -0.63
N ARG A 44 -6.02 -18.78 -0.39
CA ARG A 44 -6.52 -19.92 -1.16
C ARG A 44 -7.23 -20.90 -0.25
N THR A 45 -8.56 -21.01 -0.34
CA THR A 45 -9.34 -21.89 0.54
C THR A 45 -9.39 -23.35 0.11
N PHE A 46 -8.88 -23.72 -1.07
CA PHE A 46 -8.71 -25.13 -1.43
C PHE A 46 -7.64 -25.82 -0.56
N ASN A 47 -6.76 -25.06 0.08
CA ASN A 47 -5.95 -25.50 1.20
C ASN A 47 -6.34 -24.67 2.44
N VAL A 48 -7.23 -25.24 3.26
CA VAL A 48 -7.77 -24.57 4.45
C VAL A 48 -6.67 -24.19 5.46
N GLU A 49 -5.61 -25.01 5.54
CA GLU A 49 -4.47 -24.77 6.44
C GLU A 49 -3.69 -23.53 5.99
N GLU A 50 -3.36 -23.41 4.71
CA GLU A 50 -2.66 -22.23 4.15
C GLU A 50 -3.48 -20.94 4.33
N ALA A 51 -4.78 -21.00 4.05
CA ALA A 51 -5.64 -19.86 4.28
C ALA A 51 -5.66 -19.45 5.75
N GLN A 52 -5.71 -20.43 6.68
CA GLN A 52 -5.70 -20.15 8.10
C GLN A 52 -4.36 -19.53 8.55
N GLU A 53 -3.23 -19.99 8.02
CA GLU A 53 -1.93 -19.38 8.30
C GLU A 53 -1.87 -17.88 7.95
N VAL A 54 -2.49 -17.48 6.81
CA VAL A 54 -2.57 -16.05 6.45
C VAL A 54 -3.37 -15.27 7.49
N TYR A 55 -4.53 -15.80 7.94
CA TYR A 55 -5.31 -15.13 8.98
C TYR A 55 -4.60 -15.10 10.33
N ASP A 56 -3.90 -16.16 10.70
CA ASP A 56 -3.11 -16.21 11.93
C ASP A 56 -1.97 -15.20 11.88
N ARG A 57 -1.31 -15.06 10.72
CA ARG A 57 -0.30 -14.03 10.46
C ARG A 57 -0.89 -12.64 10.60
N ILE A 58 -2.03 -12.35 9.96
CA ILE A 58 -2.70 -11.06 10.08
C ILE A 58 -2.98 -10.75 11.55
N ASP A 59 -3.56 -11.68 12.28
CA ASP A 59 -3.91 -11.52 13.69
C ASP A 59 -2.68 -11.30 14.58
N HIS A 60 -1.63 -12.12 14.38
CA HIS A 60 -0.37 -12.00 15.10
C HIS A 60 0.28 -10.63 14.88
N MET A 61 0.45 -10.24 13.61
CA MET A 61 1.11 -8.99 13.24
C MET A 61 0.36 -7.75 13.73
N VAL A 62 -0.98 -7.74 13.60
CA VAL A 62 -1.80 -6.62 14.07
C VAL A 62 -1.71 -6.48 15.60
N LYS A 63 -1.72 -7.59 16.34
CA LYS A 63 -1.58 -7.59 17.81
C LYS A 63 -0.19 -7.15 18.26
N ALA A 64 0.85 -7.63 17.58
CA ALA A 64 2.24 -7.31 17.91
C ALA A 64 2.57 -5.83 17.63
N GLU A 65 2.20 -5.33 16.45
CA GLU A 65 2.60 -4.01 15.99
C GLU A 65 1.62 -2.90 16.32
N LYS A 66 0.33 -3.20 16.48
CA LYS A 66 -0.73 -2.22 16.80
C LYS A 66 -0.69 -1.03 15.84
N PRO A 67 -0.88 -1.24 14.53
CA PRO A 67 -0.84 -0.18 13.54
C PRO A 67 -2.01 0.81 13.71
N ASP A 68 -1.86 1.99 13.15
CA ASP A 68 -2.90 3.01 13.07
C ASP A 68 -3.69 2.93 11.76
N LEU A 69 -3.12 2.26 10.74
CA LEU A 69 -3.73 1.96 9.45
C LEU A 69 -3.18 0.63 8.93
N ILE A 70 -4.06 -0.19 8.34
CA ILE A 70 -3.69 -1.42 7.64
C ILE A 70 -3.90 -1.19 6.14
N VAL A 71 -2.90 -1.55 5.32
CA VAL A 71 -2.93 -1.43 3.87
C VAL A 71 -2.67 -2.80 3.25
N PHE A 72 -3.51 -3.22 2.30
CA PHE A 72 -3.25 -4.37 1.43
C PHE A 72 -2.91 -3.87 0.04
N THR A 73 -1.75 -4.27 -0.48
CA THR A 73 -1.27 -3.85 -1.79
C THR A 73 -1.41 -4.95 -2.84
N GLY A 74 -2.62 -5.50 -2.96
CA GLY A 74 -3.03 -6.37 -4.06
C GLY A 74 -2.69 -7.85 -3.91
N ASP A 75 -3.21 -8.61 -4.86
CA ASP A 75 -3.12 -10.08 -4.96
C ASP A 75 -3.55 -10.76 -3.66
N VAL A 76 -4.79 -10.44 -3.25
CA VAL A 76 -5.27 -10.72 -1.91
C VAL A 76 -5.99 -12.08 -1.83
N VAL A 77 -7.01 -12.29 -2.67
CA VAL A 77 -7.85 -13.50 -2.64
C VAL A 77 -7.81 -14.23 -3.98
N LEU A 78 -7.23 -15.43 -3.98
CA LEU A 78 -7.01 -16.24 -5.18
C LEU A 78 -7.75 -17.59 -5.09
N VAL A 79 -9.07 -17.55 -4.89
CA VAL A 79 -9.91 -18.76 -4.75
C VAL A 79 -11.24 -18.60 -5.47
N ARG A 80 -11.82 -19.73 -5.87
CA ARG A 80 -13.18 -19.83 -6.40
C ARG A 80 -14.02 -20.80 -5.56
N PRO A 81 -15.21 -20.36 -5.06
CA PRO A 81 -15.80 -19.02 -5.20
C PRO A 81 -15.09 -17.99 -4.32
N ALA A 82 -14.88 -16.76 -4.83
CA ALA A 82 -14.12 -15.73 -4.15
C ALA A 82 -14.95 -14.93 -3.11
N ALA A 83 -16.25 -14.77 -3.33
CA ALA A 83 -17.12 -13.96 -2.46
C ALA A 83 -17.10 -14.36 -0.98
N PRO A 84 -17.14 -15.65 -0.59
CA PRO A 84 -17.08 -16.05 0.82
C PRO A 84 -15.77 -15.60 1.47
N GLU A 85 -14.65 -15.67 0.75
CA GLU A 85 -13.33 -15.35 1.29
C GLU A 85 -13.13 -13.84 1.41
N TRP A 86 -13.56 -13.06 0.43
CA TRP A 86 -13.58 -11.60 0.55
C TRP A 86 -14.43 -11.14 1.76
N ASN A 87 -15.61 -11.73 1.97
CA ASN A 87 -16.43 -11.41 3.14
C ASN A 87 -15.77 -11.83 4.47
N ARG A 88 -15.04 -12.96 4.49
CA ARG A 88 -14.27 -13.40 5.66
C ARG A 88 -13.17 -12.41 5.98
N LEU A 89 -12.41 -11.95 4.97
CA LEU A 89 -11.34 -10.98 5.14
C LEU A 89 -11.88 -9.64 5.66
N VAL A 90 -12.93 -9.09 5.04
CA VAL A 90 -13.58 -7.86 5.49
C VAL A 90 -14.01 -7.97 6.95
N LYS A 91 -14.63 -9.07 7.34
CA LYS A 91 -15.04 -9.31 8.73
C LYS A 91 -13.85 -9.40 9.68
N ALA A 92 -12.75 -10.05 9.27
CA ALA A 92 -11.54 -10.16 10.05
C ALA A 92 -10.91 -8.77 10.28
N LEU A 93 -10.74 -7.97 9.22
CA LEU A 93 -10.18 -6.62 9.30
C LEU A 93 -11.03 -5.70 10.16
N ASP A 94 -12.35 -5.75 10.02
CA ASP A 94 -13.29 -4.95 10.84
C ASP A 94 -13.22 -5.29 12.33
N SER A 95 -12.84 -6.53 12.68
CA SER A 95 -12.75 -6.97 14.08
C SER A 95 -11.67 -6.21 14.87
N TYR A 96 -10.63 -5.74 14.21
CA TYR A 96 -9.55 -4.97 14.84
C TYR A 96 -9.94 -3.52 15.16
N LYS A 97 -10.99 -2.99 14.55
CA LYS A 97 -11.43 -1.58 14.70
C LYS A 97 -10.34 -0.56 14.34
N ILE A 98 -9.43 -0.96 13.48
CA ILE A 98 -8.37 -0.15 12.89
C ILE A 98 -8.83 0.22 11.48
N PRO A 99 -8.66 1.47 11.00
CA PRO A 99 -8.88 1.80 9.59
C PRO A 99 -8.05 0.89 8.68
N TRP A 100 -8.64 0.50 7.56
CA TRP A 100 -7.94 -0.32 6.57
C TRP A 100 -8.32 0.07 5.15
N VAL A 101 -7.42 -0.22 4.21
CA VAL A 101 -7.60 0.03 2.78
C VAL A 101 -6.99 -1.12 1.98
N ILE A 102 -7.60 -1.46 0.86
CA ILE A 102 -7.13 -2.46 -0.10
C ILE A 102 -7.00 -1.78 -1.47
N VAL A 103 -5.90 -2.00 -2.15
CA VAL A 103 -5.77 -1.79 -3.59
C VAL A 103 -5.70 -3.15 -4.28
N PHE A 104 -6.19 -3.27 -5.51
CA PHE A 104 -6.12 -4.53 -6.24
C PHE A 104 -4.74 -4.77 -6.85
N GLY A 105 -4.40 -6.06 -6.98
CA GLY A 105 -3.31 -6.55 -7.80
C GLY A 105 -3.82 -7.15 -9.12
N ASN A 106 -2.89 -7.71 -9.89
CA ASN A 106 -3.23 -8.26 -11.20
C ASN A 106 -3.96 -9.60 -11.13
N HIS A 107 -3.83 -10.36 -10.04
CA HIS A 107 -4.50 -11.66 -9.89
C HIS A 107 -5.88 -11.58 -9.23
N ASP A 108 -6.24 -10.48 -8.57
CA ASP A 108 -7.53 -10.39 -7.85
C ASP A 108 -8.73 -10.59 -8.79
N ALA A 109 -8.67 -10.05 -10.02
CA ALA A 109 -9.75 -10.16 -11.00
C ALA A 109 -9.73 -11.48 -11.83
N GLU A 110 -8.79 -12.38 -11.59
CA GLU A 110 -8.70 -13.66 -12.31
C GLU A 110 -9.66 -14.73 -11.79
N GLN A 111 -10.41 -14.43 -10.72
CA GLN A 111 -11.31 -15.38 -10.08
C GLN A 111 -12.72 -15.36 -10.72
N ASP A 112 -13.77 -15.50 -9.93
CA ASP A 112 -15.16 -15.57 -10.39
C ASP A 112 -16.00 -14.32 -10.08
N LEU A 113 -15.37 -13.29 -9.54
CA LEU A 113 -15.99 -11.99 -9.31
C LEU A 113 -15.40 -10.92 -10.24
N SER A 114 -16.25 -10.05 -10.72
CA SER A 114 -15.80 -8.81 -11.36
C SER A 114 -15.16 -7.85 -10.33
N ARG A 115 -14.37 -6.90 -10.81
CA ARG A 115 -13.78 -5.85 -9.96
C ARG A 115 -14.86 -5.08 -9.20
N ALA A 116 -16.00 -4.76 -9.83
CA ALA A 116 -17.11 -4.07 -9.17
C ALA A 116 -17.77 -4.89 -8.05
N GLU A 117 -17.94 -6.21 -8.23
CA GLU A 117 -18.49 -7.09 -7.19
C GLU A 117 -17.54 -7.18 -5.99
N MET A 118 -16.24 -7.40 -6.22
CA MET A 118 -15.24 -7.38 -5.15
C MET A 118 -15.20 -6.03 -4.44
N SER A 119 -15.22 -4.93 -5.19
CA SER A 119 -15.23 -3.56 -4.66
C SER A 119 -16.42 -3.30 -3.76
N SER A 120 -17.60 -3.80 -4.15
CA SER A 120 -18.82 -3.69 -3.33
C SER A 120 -18.66 -4.41 -1.97
N ILE A 121 -18.06 -5.61 -1.97
CA ILE A 121 -17.78 -6.35 -0.73
C ILE A 121 -16.79 -5.56 0.14
N ILE A 122 -15.67 -5.10 -0.42
CA ILE A 122 -14.64 -4.34 0.29
C ILE A 122 -15.22 -3.04 0.87
N ALA A 123 -15.99 -2.30 0.07
CA ALA A 123 -16.61 -1.04 0.49
C ALA A 123 -17.69 -1.21 1.58
N SER A 124 -18.24 -2.43 1.75
CA SER A 124 -19.19 -2.75 2.81
C SER A 124 -18.57 -2.79 4.21
N GLY A 125 -17.26 -2.87 4.32
CA GLY A 125 -16.53 -2.92 5.58
C GLY A 125 -16.77 -1.67 6.43
N LYS A 126 -16.87 -1.88 7.73
CA LYS A 126 -17.16 -0.81 8.70
C LYS A 126 -15.96 0.15 8.86
N TYR A 127 -14.75 -0.39 8.83
CA TYR A 127 -13.52 0.37 9.05
C TYR A 127 -12.71 0.57 7.76
N THR A 128 -13.23 0.13 6.60
CA THR A 128 -12.58 0.41 5.31
C THR A 128 -12.57 1.91 5.01
N LEU A 129 -11.48 2.37 4.44
CA LEU A 129 -11.38 3.72 3.88
C LEU A 129 -11.65 3.72 2.36
N ASN A 130 -11.75 2.55 1.74
CA ASN A 130 -12.08 2.44 0.34
C ASN A 130 -13.40 3.12 0.00
N THR A 131 -13.44 3.76 -1.15
CA THR A 131 -14.62 4.33 -1.78
C THR A 131 -14.78 3.78 -3.19
N LEU A 132 -15.97 3.92 -3.76
CA LEU A 132 -16.23 3.46 -5.13
C LEU A 132 -16.22 4.64 -6.09
N ASN A 133 -15.70 4.41 -7.30
CA ASN A 133 -15.80 5.30 -8.43
C ASN A 133 -17.16 5.16 -9.14
N GLU A 134 -17.38 5.89 -10.24
CA GLU A 134 -18.64 5.87 -11.00
C GLU A 134 -18.92 4.49 -11.65
N ALA A 135 -17.89 3.68 -11.90
CA ALA A 135 -18.05 2.33 -12.41
C ALA A 135 -18.39 1.29 -11.31
N GLY A 136 -18.43 1.71 -10.05
CA GLY A 136 -18.65 0.82 -8.92
C GLY A 136 -17.40 0.03 -8.49
N GLU A 137 -16.23 0.39 -8.98
CA GLU A 137 -14.95 -0.19 -8.60
C GLU A 137 -14.25 0.65 -7.52
N LEU A 138 -13.21 0.09 -6.88
CA LEU A 138 -12.40 0.86 -5.93
C LEU A 138 -11.81 2.09 -6.61
N ALA A 139 -12.03 3.26 -6.01
CA ALA A 139 -11.44 4.50 -6.47
C ALA A 139 -10.00 4.63 -5.96
N ASP A 140 -9.17 5.34 -6.72
CA ASP A 140 -7.95 5.94 -6.16
C ASP A 140 -8.35 6.92 -5.06
N ILE A 141 -7.71 6.83 -3.91
CA ILE A 141 -8.09 7.65 -2.76
C ILE A 141 -6.90 8.37 -2.14
N GLU A 142 -7.18 9.55 -1.64
CA GLU A 142 -6.34 10.33 -0.77
C GLU A 142 -6.86 10.23 0.67
N ILE A 143 -6.01 9.82 1.59
CA ILE A 143 -6.33 9.65 3.01
C ILE A 143 -5.57 10.71 3.81
N PRO A 144 -6.23 11.76 4.30
CA PRO A 144 -5.59 12.73 5.18
C PRO A 144 -5.32 12.11 6.55
N LEU A 145 -4.12 12.30 7.07
CA LEU A 145 -3.78 11.99 8.46
C LEU A 145 -3.96 13.24 9.30
N ALA A 146 -5.00 13.27 10.11
CA ALA A 146 -5.32 14.43 10.94
C ALA A 146 -4.18 14.73 11.93
N SER A 147 -3.92 16.02 12.15
CA SER A 147 -2.92 16.47 13.11
C SER A 147 -3.32 16.11 14.54
N SER A 148 -2.34 15.70 15.36
CA SER A 148 -2.51 15.52 16.79
C SER A 148 -2.83 16.83 17.53
N LYS A 149 -2.52 17.97 16.89
CA LYS A 149 -2.67 19.34 17.43
C LYS A 149 -3.89 20.08 16.85
N GLY A 150 -4.62 19.42 15.91
CA GLY A 150 -5.69 20.06 15.15
C GLY A 150 -5.15 20.88 13.97
N GLY A 151 -6.08 21.43 13.17
CA GLY A 151 -5.78 22.14 11.94
C GLY A 151 -5.73 21.26 10.70
N GLU A 152 -4.98 21.67 9.69
CA GLU A 152 -4.84 20.96 8.44
C GLU A 152 -4.06 19.63 8.64
N ALA A 153 -4.36 18.65 7.78
CA ALA A 153 -3.65 17.37 7.81
C ALA A 153 -2.18 17.57 7.41
N PRO A 154 -1.22 17.19 8.27
CA PRO A 154 0.20 17.39 8.01
C PRO A 154 0.81 16.32 7.11
N PHE A 155 0.06 15.28 6.75
CA PHE A 155 0.51 14.15 5.94
C PHE A 155 -0.67 13.49 5.23
N TYR A 156 -0.42 12.91 4.06
CA TYR A 156 -1.44 12.18 3.28
C TYR A 156 -0.94 10.81 2.84
N ILE A 157 -1.86 9.85 2.73
CA ILE A 157 -1.60 8.54 2.13
C ILE A 157 -2.44 8.44 0.86
N TYR A 158 -1.82 8.00 -0.24
CA TYR A 158 -2.49 7.66 -1.48
C TYR A 158 -2.55 6.14 -1.61
N ALA A 159 -3.74 5.60 -1.85
CA ALA A 159 -3.95 4.20 -2.21
C ALA A 159 -4.50 4.17 -3.64
N MET A 160 -3.73 3.60 -4.56
CA MET A 160 -3.95 3.74 -5.99
C MET A 160 -3.96 2.39 -6.69
N ASP A 161 -4.86 2.24 -7.66
CA ASP A 161 -4.93 1.06 -8.50
C ASP A 161 -3.90 1.14 -9.65
N SER A 162 -2.90 0.28 -9.63
CA SER A 162 -1.91 0.16 -10.72
C SER A 162 -2.42 -0.68 -11.90
N HIS A 163 -3.67 -1.09 -11.86
CA HIS A 163 -4.32 -1.99 -12.80
C HIS A 163 -3.74 -3.42 -12.77
N ASP A 164 -4.10 -4.23 -13.80
CA ASP A 164 -3.71 -5.63 -13.94
C ASP A 164 -2.87 -5.86 -15.19
N TYR A 165 -3.51 -6.06 -16.33
CA TYR A 165 -2.86 -6.36 -17.60
C TYR A 165 -3.31 -5.42 -18.72
N ALA A 166 -2.42 -5.21 -19.68
CA ALA A 166 -2.67 -4.49 -20.91
C ALA A 166 -2.21 -5.32 -22.11
N TRP A 167 -2.81 -5.09 -23.28
CA TRP A 167 -2.46 -5.76 -24.52
C TRP A 167 -1.83 -4.76 -25.48
N ILE A 168 -0.61 -5.03 -25.94
CA ILE A 168 0.11 -4.25 -26.94
C ILE A 168 0.51 -5.19 -28.06
N ASP A 169 0.12 -4.89 -29.27
CA ASP A 169 0.42 -5.70 -30.46
C ASP A 169 0.04 -7.19 -30.33
N GLY A 170 -1.02 -7.48 -29.56
CA GLY A 170 -1.52 -8.84 -29.34
C GLY A 170 -0.79 -9.62 -28.22
N GLU A 171 0.18 -9.02 -27.57
CA GLU A 171 0.87 -9.61 -26.41
C GLU A 171 0.40 -9.00 -25.10
N ARG A 172 0.36 -9.81 -24.03
CA ARG A 172 -0.07 -9.42 -22.68
C ARG A 172 1.13 -8.89 -21.88
N TYR A 173 0.94 -7.71 -21.29
CA TYR A 173 1.90 -7.06 -20.41
C TYR A 173 1.23 -6.64 -19.12
N TYR A 174 2.00 -6.34 -18.09
CA TYR A 174 1.52 -5.62 -16.92
C TYR A 174 1.11 -4.21 -17.28
N ALA A 175 -0.04 -3.76 -16.78
CA ALA A 175 -0.57 -2.44 -17.01
C ALA A 175 0.22 -1.35 -16.26
N TRP A 176 -0.23 -0.13 -16.36
CA TRP A 176 0.40 1.06 -15.81
C TRP A 176 -0.65 2.09 -15.45
N PHE A 177 -0.30 3.08 -14.66
CA PHE A 177 -1.20 4.20 -14.34
C PHE A 177 -1.62 4.96 -15.59
N THR A 178 -2.90 5.28 -15.69
CA THR A 178 -3.45 6.10 -16.77
C THR A 178 -3.04 7.56 -16.64
N ASP A 179 -3.11 8.32 -17.73
CA ASP A 179 -2.89 9.78 -17.68
C ASP A 179 -3.86 10.47 -16.71
N ALA A 180 -5.10 10.03 -16.64
CA ALA A 180 -6.08 10.56 -15.70
C ALA A 180 -5.64 10.40 -14.23
N GLN A 181 -5.07 9.26 -13.86
CA GLN A 181 -4.53 9.01 -12.53
C GLN A 181 -3.28 9.87 -12.25
N VAL A 182 -2.40 10.03 -13.25
CA VAL A 182 -1.22 10.89 -13.14
C VAL A 182 -1.65 12.34 -12.88
N GLN A 183 -2.63 12.84 -13.62
CA GLN A 183 -3.17 14.19 -13.43
C GLN A 183 -3.91 14.32 -12.09
N TRP A 184 -4.68 13.31 -11.69
CA TRP A 184 -5.35 13.28 -10.40
C TRP A 184 -4.35 13.38 -9.23
N LEU A 185 -3.28 12.56 -9.24
CA LEU A 185 -2.25 12.61 -8.21
C LEU A 185 -1.59 14.01 -8.15
N ARG A 186 -1.20 14.54 -9.33
CA ARG A 186 -0.59 15.87 -9.43
C ARG A 186 -1.46 16.94 -8.82
N ASN A 187 -2.74 16.97 -9.19
CA ASN A 187 -3.69 17.95 -8.71
C ASN A 187 -3.97 17.80 -7.20
N SER A 188 -4.14 16.56 -6.74
CA SER A 188 -4.34 16.27 -5.32
C SER A 188 -3.16 16.73 -4.48
N CYS A 189 -1.93 16.39 -4.87
CA CYS A 189 -0.72 16.84 -4.17
C CYS A 189 -0.62 18.37 -4.10
N LEU A 190 -0.78 19.05 -5.25
CA LEU A 190 -0.65 20.52 -5.31
C LEU A 190 -1.75 21.23 -4.53
N ALA A 191 -2.96 20.66 -4.43
CA ALA A 191 -4.05 21.19 -3.61
C ALA A 191 -3.73 21.18 -2.10
N ARG A 192 -2.67 20.46 -1.68
CA ARG A 192 -2.20 20.39 -0.28
C ARG A 192 -0.99 21.28 -0.03
N THR A 193 -0.86 22.36 -0.81
CA THR A 193 0.16 23.40 -0.57
C THR A 193 -0.29 24.29 0.57
N GLY A 194 0.49 24.31 1.64
CA GLY A 194 0.24 25.16 2.79
C GLY A 194 0.48 26.63 2.51
N ALA A 195 0.11 27.50 3.46
CA ALA A 195 0.31 28.95 3.35
C ALA A 195 1.80 29.35 3.25
N ASP A 196 2.71 28.48 3.67
CA ASP A 196 4.17 28.66 3.54
C ASP A 196 4.72 28.27 2.15
N GLY A 197 3.84 27.89 1.21
CA GLY A 197 4.19 27.44 -0.14
C GLY A 197 4.75 26.03 -0.22
N LYS A 198 4.78 25.27 0.88
CA LYS A 198 5.25 23.89 0.88
C LYS A 198 4.09 22.94 0.74
N VAL A 199 4.31 21.92 -0.09
CA VAL A 199 3.34 20.82 -0.27
C VAL A 199 3.48 19.83 0.90
N ALA A 200 2.35 19.40 1.47
CA ALA A 200 2.35 18.42 2.54
C ALA A 200 2.99 17.10 2.07
N PRO A 201 3.82 16.45 2.91
CA PRO A 201 4.40 15.16 2.58
C PRO A 201 3.34 14.07 2.51
N SER A 202 3.59 13.07 1.67
CA SER A 202 2.71 11.93 1.50
C SER A 202 3.44 10.65 1.10
N MET A 203 2.75 9.52 1.21
CA MET A 203 3.23 8.22 0.74
C MET A 203 2.16 7.55 -0.12
N ALA A 204 2.58 6.88 -1.21
CA ALA A 204 1.67 6.16 -2.09
C ALA A 204 1.84 4.64 -1.97
N PHE A 205 0.71 3.91 -1.99
CA PHE A 205 0.63 2.45 -1.99
C PHE A 205 -0.10 1.98 -3.25
N PHE A 206 0.48 1.04 -3.95
CA PHE A 206 -0.08 0.39 -5.14
C PHE A 206 0.56 -0.98 -5.33
N HIS A 207 0.12 -1.76 -6.32
CA HIS A 207 0.58 -3.15 -6.46
C HIS A 207 1.76 -3.28 -7.41
N ILE A 208 1.56 -2.99 -8.72
CA ILE A 208 2.59 -3.16 -9.75
C ILE A 208 3.61 -2.01 -9.65
N PRO A 209 4.92 -2.30 -9.55
CA PRO A 209 5.95 -1.28 -9.39
C PRO A 209 6.06 -0.34 -10.61
N LEU A 210 6.48 0.89 -10.37
CA LEU A 210 6.89 1.81 -11.42
C LEU A 210 8.20 1.37 -12.06
N ARG A 211 8.47 1.78 -13.30
CA ARG A 211 9.70 1.43 -14.01
C ARG A 211 10.95 1.92 -13.28
N GLU A 212 10.85 2.99 -12.53
CA GLU A 212 11.93 3.57 -11.73
C GLU A 212 12.45 2.64 -10.62
N TYR A 213 11.67 1.61 -10.22
CA TYR A 213 12.18 0.56 -9.35
C TYR A 213 13.28 -0.29 -10.01
N ILE A 214 13.27 -0.41 -11.36
CA ILE A 214 14.33 -1.07 -12.12
C ILE A 214 15.62 -0.25 -12.00
N ASP A 215 15.49 1.07 -12.23
CA ASP A 215 16.64 1.97 -12.28
C ASP A 215 17.22 2.24 -10.88
N ALA A 216 16.35 2.26 -9.86
CA ALA A 216 16.74 2.53 -8.47
C ALA A 216 17.67 1.47 -7.87
N TRP A 217 17.59 0.25 -8.35
CA TRP A 217 18.53 -0.82 -8.03
C TRP A 217 18.83 -1.68 -9.27
N SER A 218 19.63 -1.13 -10.17
CA SER A 218 20.28 -1.89 -11.25
C SER A 218 21.54 -2.54 -10.72
N GLU A 219 21.68 -3.86 -10.83
CA GLU A 219 22.90 -4.56 -10.41
C GLU A 219 24.12 -4.20 -11.27
N GLU A 220 23.89 -3.73 -12.51
CA GLU A 220 24.97 -3.30 -13.40
C GLU A 220 25.48 -1.89 -13.05
N GLU A 221 24.56 -0.97 -12.74
CA GLU A 221 24.87 0.43 -12.46
C GLU A 221 25.08 0.73 -10.96
N ASN A 222 24.53 -0.12 -10.11
CA ASN A 222 24.55 0.03 -8.66
C ASN A 222 24.78 -1.33 -8.00
N PRO A 223 26.01 -1.84 -8.00
CA PRO A 223 26.34 -3.12 -7.37
C PRO A 223 25.87 -3.15 -5.91
N ARG A 224 25.36 -4.29 -5.49
CA ARG A 224 24.69 -4.46 -4.18
C ARG A 224 25.52 -3.93 -3.00
N GLU A 225 26.80 -4.23 -2.97
CA GLU A 225 27.72 -3.81 -1.90
C GLU A 225 27.91 -2.29 -1.88
N GLU A 226 28.13 -1.69 -3.05
CA GLU A 226 28.31 -0.24 -3.18
C GLU A 226 27.01 0.51 -2.88
N ALA A 227 25.88 0.01 -3.33
CA ALA A 227 24.56 0.58 -3.05
C ALA A 227 24.22 0.54 -1.56
N ALA A 228 24.46 -0.58 -0.89
CA ALA A 228 24.24 -0.72 0.54
C ALA A 228 25.12 0.24 1.36
N ASN A 229 26.40 0.35 0.98
CA ASN A 229 27.37 1.22 1.65
C ASN A 229 27.09 2.71 1.41
N SER A 230 26.48 3.06 0.27
CA SER A 230 26.09 4.45 -0.03
C SER A 230 24.88 4.94 0.78
N GLY A 231 24.13 4.04 1.40
CA GLY A 231 22.84 4.34 2.05
C GLY A 231 21.71 4.63 1.06
N LEU A 232 21.86 4.28 -0.21
CA LEU A 232 20.82 4.45 -1.23
C LEU A 232 19.89 3.24 -1.32
N THR A 233 20.38 2.03 -1.03
CA THR A 233 19.58 0.81 -1.07
C THR A 233 19.74 0.00 0.21
N TRP A 234 18.66 -0.74 0.59
CA TRP A 234 18.65 -1.61 1.75
C TRP A 234 17.62 -2.72 1.58
N GLY A 235 17.99 -3.96 1.84
CA GLY A 235 17.08 -5.10 1.70
C GLY A 235 17.60 -6.16 0.75
N VAL A 236 16.70 -6.88 0.09
CA VAL A 236 17.00 -7.98 -0.84
C VAL A 236 16.24 -7.77 -2.15
N ARG A 237 16.96 -7.83 -3.26
CA ARG A 237 16.41 -8.00 -4.59
C ARG A 237 16.66 -9.44 -5.02
N GLY A 238 15.61 -10.27 -4.94
CA GLY A 238 15.68 -11.71 -5.23
C GLY A 238 15.21 -12.07 -6.63
N GLU A 239 14.51 -11.15 -7.31
CA GLU A 239 14.03 -11.34 -8.67
C GLU A 239 14.02 -10.05 -9.48
N LYS A 240 13.77 -10.21 -10.79
CA LYS A 240 13.62 -9.08 -11.71
C LYS A 240 12.39 -8.25 -11.32
N VAL A 241 12.53 -6.94 -11.35
CA VAL A 241 11.39 -6.03 -11.19
C VAL A 241 10.45 -6.16 -12.38
N CYS A 242 9.20 -6.53 -12.13
CA CYS A 242 8.16 -6.76 -13.13
C CYS A 242 7.24 -5.53 -13.24
N ALA A 243 7.80 -4.40 -13.64
CA ALA A 243 7.08 -3.14 -13.79
C ALA A 243 6.12 -3.16 -14.99
N GLY A 244 5.16 -2.22 -14.99
CA GLY A 244 4.29 -1.95 -16.11
C GLY A 244 5.06 -1.70 -17.41
N ALA A 245 4.49 -2.10 -18.56
CA ALA A 245 5.17 -2.04 -19.85
C ALA A 245 5.53 -0.62 -20.31
N VAL A 246 4.72 0.36 -19.90
CA VAL A 246 4.86 1.75 -20.32
C VAL A 246 5.16 2.65 -19.12
N ASN A 247 6.11 3.56 -19.26
CA ASN A 247 6.30 4.63 -18.28
C ASN A 247 5.20 5.68 -18.46
N SER A 248 4.28 5.76 -17.49
CA SER A 248 3.14 6.68 -17.53
C SER A 248 3.49 8.13 -17.17
N GLY A 249 4.72 8.41 -16.71
CA GLY A 249 5.09 9.69 -16.12
C GLY A 249 4.61 9.88 -14.67
N MET A 250 4.10 8.84 -14.03
CA MET A 250 3.64 8.92 -12.64
C MET A 250 4.78 9.32 -11.70
N TYR A 251 5.97 8.75 -11.88
CA TYR A 251 7.13 9.12 -11.07
C TYR A 251 7.55 10.59 -11.29
N ALA A 252 7.51 11.07 -12.52
CA ALA A 252 7.77 12.47 -12.84
C ALA A 252 6.76 13.39 -12.11
N ALA A 253 5.47 13.03 -12.08
CA ALA A 253 4.47 13.77 -11.32
C ALA A 253 4.75 13.79 -9.81
N MET A 254 5.23 12.68 -9.26
CA MET A 254 5.65 12.59 -7.85
C MET A 254 6.83 13.52 -7.53
N LEU A 255 7.83 13.54 -8.41
CA LEU A 255 9.01 14.43 -8.27
C LEU A 255 8.64 15.91 -8.39
N GLU A 256 7.87 16.27 -9.41
CA GLU A 256 7.49 17.65 -9.70
C GLU A 256 6.61 18.26 -8.60
N THR A 257 5.70 17.51 -8.04
CA THR A 257 4.86 17.97 -6.92
C THR A 257 5.65 18.06 -5.62
N GLY A 258 6.68 17.23 -5.46
CA GLY A 258 7.48 17.17 -4.24
C GLY A 258 6.70 16.70 -3.01
N SER A 259 5.47 16.21 -3.16
CA SER A 259 4.65 15.71 -2.04
C SER A 259 5.09 14.31 -1.62
N ILE A 260 5.19 13.38 -2.58
CA ILE A 260 5.49 11.97 -2.31
C ILE A 260 6.92 11.83 -1.78
N ILE A 261 7.06 11.31 -0.57
CA ILE A 261 8.36 11.00 0.05
C ILE A 261 8.72 9.52 -0.06
N ALA A 262 7.71 8.66 -0.23
CA ALA A 262 7.89 7.23 -0.37
C ALA A 262 6.76 6.60 -1.17
N THR A 263 7.05 5.45 -1.79
CA THR A 263 6.05 4.53 -2.36
C THR A 263 6.30 3.13 -1.83
N SER A 264 5.25 2.30 -1.77
CA SER A 264 5.40 0.87 -1.47
C SER A 264 4.47 0.03 -2.32
N VAL A 265 5.02 -1.07 -2.83
CA VAL A 265 4.40 -1.98 -3.80
C VAL A 265 4.40 -3.41 -3.31
N GLY A 266 3.72 -4.31 -4.04
CA GLY A 266 3.80 -5.75 -3.93
C GLY A 266 4.35 -6.38 -5.21
N HIS A 267 3.68 -7.42 -5.70
CA HIS A 267 3.83 -8.02 -7.02
C HIS A 267 5.03 -8.93 -7.22
N ASP A 268 6.24 -8.48 -6.88
CA ASP A 268 7.46 -9.27 -7.00
C ASP A 268 7.78 -9.92 -5.65
N HIS A 269 7.44 -11.20 -5.49
CA HIS A 269 7.40 -11.88 -4.19
C HIS A 269 8.79 -12.13 -3.58
N CYS A 270 9.84 -12.16 -4.43
CA CYS A 270 11.21 -12.36 -3.99
C CYS A 270 11.97 -11.03 -3.80
N ASN A 271 11.28 -9.90 -3.88
CA ASN A 271 11.85 -8.59 -3.60
C ASN A 271 11.37 -8.08 -2.23
N ASP A 272 12.29 -7.64 -1.40
CA ASP A 272 12.02 -6.88 -0.18
C ASP A 272 13.16 -5.88 0.01
N PHE A 273 13.15 -4.87 -0.84
CA PHE A 273 14.13 -3.80 -0.74
C PHE A 273 13.47 -2.43 -0.63
N MET A 274 14.26 -1.49 -0.22
CA MET A 274 13.99 -0.06 -0.33
C MET A 274 15.17 0.61 -1.02
N ALA A 275 14.86 1.59 -1.88
CA ALA A 275 15.86 2.36 -2.61
C ALA A 275 15.52 3.85 -2.55
N ALA A 276 16.47 4.67 -2.09
CA ALA A 276 16.36 6.12 -2.14
C ALA A 276 16.72 6.60 -3.55
N TYR A 277 15.71 7.03 -4.31
CA TYR A 277 15.86 7.43 -5.70
C TYR A 277 15.32 8.84 -5.90
N HIS A 278 16.18 9.77 -6.27
CA HIS A 278 15.88 11.20 -6.44
C HIS A 278 15.04 11.83 -5.31
N GLY A 279 15.26 11.41 -4.05
CA GLY A 279 14.56 11.94 -2.89
C GLY A 279 13.22 11.29 -2.56
N ILE A 280 12.83 10.24 -3.28
CA ILE A 280 11.69 9.38 -2.98
C ILE A 280 12.22 8.00 -2.57
N LEU A 281 11.69 7.44 -1.48
CA LEU A 281 12.01 6.07 -1.06
C LEU A 281 11.08 5.08 -1.77
N LEU A 282 11.62 4.26 -2.66
CA LEU A 282 10.90 3.20 -3.35
C LEU A 282 11.01 1.91 -2.53
N CYS A 283 9.88 1.34 -2.08
CA CYS A 283 9.86 0.17 -1.21
C CYS A 283 9.06 -0.98 -1.83
N TYR A 284 9.51 -2.21 -1.59
CA TYR A 284 8.65 -3.39 -1.67
C TYR A 284 8.06 -3.72 -0.30
N GLY A 285 6.82 -4.20 -0.29
CA GLY A 285 6.24 -4.90 0.84
C GLY A 285 6.88 -6.28 1.02
N ARG A 286 6.83 -6.84 2.23
CA ARG A 286 7.18 -8.23 2.47
C ARG A 286 6.01 -9.12 2.04
N PHE A 287 6.29 -10.15 1.22
CA PHE A 287 5.32 -11.18 0.88
C PHE A 287 4.63 -11.72 2.13
N SER A 288 3.30 -11.61 2.17
CA SER A 288 2.49 -11.93 3.34
C SER A 288 1.65 -13.20 3.18
N GLY A 289 1.76 -13.86 2.02
CA GLY A 289 1.01 -15.08 1.68
C GLY A 289 1.64 -16.36 2.24
N CYS A 290 1.03 -17.49 1.92
CA CYS A 290 1.51 -18.83 2.24
C CYS A 290 1.82 -19.67 0.99
N ASP A 291 2.00 -19.02 -0.15
CA ASP A 291 2.31 -19.73 -1.39
C ASP A 291 3.71 -20.35 -1.29
N THR A 292 3.76 -21.67 -1.39
CA THR A 292 5.01 -22.44 -1.32
C THR A 292 5.92 -22.21 -2.52
N THR A 293 5.42 -21.61 -3.61
CA THR A 293 6.23 -21.29 -4.78
C THR A 293 7.17 -20.12 -4.56
N THR A 294 6.98 -19.37 -3.48
CA THR A 294 7.71 -18.13 -3.15
C THR A 294 8.35 -18.14 -1.77
N ASN A 295 8.77 -19.30 -1.28
CA ASN A 295 9.50 -19.44 -0.01
C ASN A 295 10.95 -18.89 -0.10
N TYR A 296 11.13 -17.72 -0.70
CA TYR A 296 12.44 -17.13 -0.85
C TYR A 296 12.97 -16.56 0.46
N PHE A 297 12.07 -16.02 1.30
CA PHE A 297 12.38 -15.61 2.67
C PHE A 297 11.16 -15.81 3.58
N PRO A 298 11.38 -15.77 4.92
CA PRO A 298 10.27 -15.83 5.86
C PRO A 298 9.21 -14.78 5.56
N HIS A 299 7.96 -15.17 5.65
CA HIS A 299 6.83 -14.30 5.42
C HIS A 299 6.69 -13.25 6.53
N GLY A 300 5.96 -12.20 6.27
CA GLY A 300 5.81 -11.14 7.25
C GLY A 300 5.07 -9.93 6.71
N VAL A 301 5.37 -8.78 7.31
CA VAL A 301 4.72 -7.50 6.97
C VAL A 301 5.75 -6.37 6.92
N LYS A 302 5.45 -5.36 6.12
CA LYS A 302 6.23 -4.11 6.08
C LYS A 302 5.56 -3.04 6.94
N LEU A 303 6.35 -2.35 7.73
CA LEU A 303 5.89 -1.28 8.61
C LEU A 303 6.48 0.05 8.18
N PHE A 304 5.67 1.10 8.29
CA PHE A 304 6.09 2.48 8.09
C PHE A 304 5.61 3.32 9.27
N LYS A 305 6.49 4.14 9.81
CA LYS A 305 6.16 5.05 10.89
C LYS A 305 6.53 6.46 10.49
N PHE A 306 5.53 7.33 10.49
CA PHE A 306 5.66 8.74 10.16
C PHE A 306 5.74 9.58 11.41
N PHE A 307 6.38 10.75 11.27
CA PHE A 307 6.56 11.72 12.33
C PHE A 307 5.92 13.05 11.90
N GLU A 308 4.93 13.50 12.67
CA GLU A 308 4.13 14.68 12.37
C GLU A 308 5.00 15.92 12.12
N GLY A 309 4.70 16.63 11.03
CA GLY A 309 5.42 17.85 10.65
C GLY A 309 6.82 17.64 10.07
N THR A 310 7.18 16.40 9.74
CA THR A 310 8.47 16.07 9.10
C THR A 310 8.26 15.36 7.76
N ARG A 311 9.36 15.22 7.01
CA ARG A 311 9.42 14.39 5.78
C ARG A 311 10.18 13.08 6.02
N ASN A 312 10.38 12.72 7.26
CA ASN A 312 11.14 11.55 7.65
C ASN A 312 10.20 10.38 7.89
N LEU A 313 10.69 9.17 7.65
CA LEU A 313 9.99 7.96 8.00
C LEU A 313 10.95 6.91 8.54
N GLU A 314 10.43 6.07 9.41
CA GLU A 314 11.06 4.86 9.89
C GLU A 314 10.35 3.66 9.27
N THR A 315 11.08 2.63 8.84
CA THR A 315 10.49 1.43 8.23
C THR A 315 11.24 0.18 8.65
N TRP A 316 10.51 -0.92 8.75
CA TRP A 316 11.07 -2.24 9.06
C TRP A 316 10.16 -3.34 8.53
N VAL A 317 10.69 -4.55 8.50
CA VAL A 317 9.92 -5.77 8.29
C VAL A 317 9.80 -6.51 9.61
N ARG A 318 8.62 -7.01 9.94
CA ARG A 318 8.44 -8.03 10.97
C ARG A 318 8.12 -9.35 10.28
N GLU A 319 8.92 -10.37 10.57
CA GLU A 319 8.72 -11.74 10.11
C GLU A 319 7.85 -12.55 11.10
N ASP A 320 7.31 -13.68 10.64
CA ASP A 320 6.41 -14.54 11.42
C ASP A 320 7.00 -15.02 12.75
N ASP A 321 8.31 -15.14 12.82
CA ASP A 321 9.07 -15.52 14.03
C ASP A 321 9.47 -14.32 14.91
N ASP A 322 8.81 -13.18 14.70
CA ASP A 322 9.04 -11.90 15.39
C ASP A 322 10.39 -11.22 15.14
N ARG A 323 11.19 -11.72 14.21
CA ARG A 323 12.41 -11.02 13.81
C ARG A 323 12.08 -9.68 13.14
N ILE A 324 12.85 -8.68 13.50
CA ILE A 324 12.81 -7.37 12.84
C ILE A 324 13.95 -7.31 11.83
N MET A 325 13.58 -7.15 10.56
CA MET A 325 14.53 -7.10 9.44
C MET A 325 14.48 -5.72 8.78
N PHE A 326 15.56 -5.34 8.11
CA PHE A 326 15.67 -4.13 7.30
C PHE A 326 15.15 -2.86 7.99
N HIS A 327 15.43 -2.74 9.28
CA HIS A 327 15.03 -1.56 10.05
C HIS A 327 15.91 -0.37 9.65
N GLY A 328 15.28 0.66 9.10
CA GLY A 328 15.95 1.86 8.62
C GLY A 328 15.12 3.12 8.83
N PHE A 329 15.82 4.25 8.79
CA PHE A 329 15.26 5.58 8.87
C PHE A 329 15.61 6.33 7.58
N PHE A 330 14.61 6.88 6.92
CA PHE A 330 14.80 7.69 5.72
C PHE A 330 14.67 9.18 6.08
N ASP A 331 15.69 9.97 5.77
CA ASP A 331 15.79 11.38 6.10
C ASP A 331 15.39 12.33 4.94
N GLY A 332 14.76 11.75 3.89
CA GLY A 332 14.43 12.46 2.65
C GLY A 332 15.52 12.42 1.59
N LYS A 333 16.69 11.80 1.87
CA LYS A 333 17.82 11.68 0.94
C LYS A 333 18.43 10.30 0.92
N LYS A 334 18.64 9.70 2.07
CA LYS A 334 19.29 8.39 2.24
C LYS A 334 18.68 7.60 3.37
N ILE A 335 18.98 6.31 3.35
CA ILE A 335 18.59 5.35 4.37
C ILE A 335 19.69 5.29 5.42
N ILE A 336 19.31 5.51 6.67
CA ILE A 336 20.16 5.36 7.84
C ILE A 336 19.76 4.06 8.52
N HIS A 337 20.65 3.10 8.56
CA HIS A 337 20.36 1.79 9.13
C HIS A 337 20.37 1.83 10.66
N ALA A 338 19.38 1.17 11.27
CA ALA A 338 19.44 0.94 12.71
C ALA A 338 20.59 -0.04 13.04
N PRO A 339 21.35 0.18 14.11
CA PRO A 339 22.38 -0.79 14.55
C PRO A 339 21.76 -2.16 14.79
N ARG A 340 22.27 -3.19 14.15
CA ARG A 340 21.75 -4.56 14.27
C ARG A 340 22.54 -5.38 15.28
N LYS A 341 21.80 -6.11 16.11
CA LYS A 341 22.38 -7.17 16.97
C LYS A 341 22.47 -8.52 16.26
N ASP A 342 21.66 -8.75 15.24
CA ASP A 342 21.63 -9.99 14.46
C ASP A 342 21.77 -9.70 12.96
N ARG A 343 22.85 -10.20 12.37
CA ARG A 343 23.26 -9.96 10.96
C ARG A 343 22.92 -11.12 10.02
N ARG A 344 22.16 -12.13 10.47
CA ARG A 344 21.83 -13.26 9.62
C ARG A 344 20.76 -12.87 8.61
N LEU A 345 21.10 -12.97 7.34
CA LEU A 345 20.12 -12.97 6.26
C LEU A 345 19.28 -14.25 6.31
N PRO A 346 18.01 -14.21 5.89
CA PRO A 346 17.09 -15.35 6.05
C PRO A 346 17.55 -16.64 5.37
N PHE A 347 18.40 -16.58 4.34
CA PHE A 347 18.92 -17.76 3.64
C PHE A 347 20.42 -17.66 3.45
N GLY A 348 21.14 -18.77 3.72
CA GLY A 348 22.58 -18.85 3.74
C GLY A 348 23.32 -18.62 2.40
N THR A 349 22.61 -18.39 1.30
CA THR A 349 23.19 -18.07 -0.01
C THR A 349 23.57 -16.59 -0.17
N TRP A 350 23.23 -15.75 0.79
CA TRP A 350 23.49 -14.31 0.78
C TRP A 350 24.46 -13.89 1.88
N GLN A 351 25.34 -14.80 2.28
CA GLN A 351 26.15 -14.71 3.51
C GLN A 351 27.20 -13.59 3.53
N ASP A 352 27.50 -12.95 2.42
CA ASP A 352 28.71 -12.15 2.29
C ASP A 352 28.45 -10.63 2.21
N ILE A 353 27.26 -10.17 2.60
CA ILE A 353 27.10 -8.73 2.79
C ILE A 353 27.59 -8.37 4.20
N GLU A 354 28.89 -8.16 4.35
CA GLU A 354 29.42 -7.38 5.45
C GLU A 354 28.91 -5.96 5.32
N ILE A 355 27.99 -5.60 6.20
CA ILE A 355 27.58 -4.20 6.33
C ILE A 355 28.66 -3.55 7.16
N ALA A 356 29.40 -2.62 6.56
CA ALA A 356 30.33 -1.78 7.28
C ALA A 356 29.62 -1.10 8.44
N GLU A 357 30.26 -1.06 9.61
CA GLU A 357 29.80 -0.41 10.84
C GLU A 357 29.66 1.10 10.67
#